data_85d888bed4ce797dabee9f749f1e4e5c
#
_entry.id   85d888bed4ce797dabee9f749f1e4e5c
#
_cell.length_a   1.000
_cell.length_b   1.000
_cell.length_c   1.000
_cell.angle_alpha   90.00
_cell.angle_beta   90.00
_cell.angle_gamma   90.00
#
_symmetry.space_group_name_H-M   'P 1'
#
loop_
_entity.id
_entity.type
_entity.pdbx_description
1 polymer ?
#
loop_
_entity_poly.entity_id
_entity_poly.type
_entity_poly.pdbx_seq_one_letter_code
_entity_poly.pdbx_strand_id
1 'polypeptide(L)'
;MKNLYVFLLFLTMNASAGMSEKPDQWYVVTDRVMGGSSNLEADYDDGTFKMTGNVVKKDGGFVRLAHRPEEISKNAKGIKFKARGNNETYEVHLTLKGVKMPPWSYLSSTFDVSDEWQEFEISFDQFQKNGYMMASMKPQNIRDISIAGYGRDFDVDLEFKDVNVF
;
A
#
# COMPACT_ATOMS: atom_id res chain seq x y z
N MET A 1 53.55 2.29 -29.41
CA MET A 1 52.10 2.29 -29.48
C MET A 1 51.59 1.69 -28.19
N LYS A 2 51.01 2.52 -27.29
CA LYS A 2 50.47 2.06 -25.98
C LYS A 2 48.96 1.87 -26.13
N ASN A 3 48.51 0.61 -26.05
CA ASN A 3 47.08 0.28 -26.05
C ASN A 3 46.47 0.64 -24.69
N LEU A 4 45.63 1.66 -24.68
CA LEU A 4 44.83 2.02 -23.50
C LEU A 4 43.54 1.18 -23.50
N TYR A 5 43.49 0.16 -22.64
CA TYR A 5 42.25 -0.59 -22.39
C TYR A 5 41.38 0.21 -21.43
N VAL A 6 40.28 0.77 -21.95
CA VAL A 6 39.24 1.38 -21.14
C VAL A 6 38.38 0.24 -20.59
N PHE A 7 38.52 -0.04 -19.30
CA PHE A 7 37.60 -0.96 -18.59
C PHE A 7 36.30 -0.21 -18.30
N LEU A 8 35.24 -0.50 -19.06
CA LEU A 8 33.91 0.00 -18.78
C LEU A 8 33.33 -0.83 -17.64
N LEU A 9 33.33 -0.28 -16.42
CA LEU A 9 32.68 -0.86 -15.26
C LEU A 9 31.16 -0.69 -15.43
N PHE A 10 30.46 -1.75 -15.88
CA PHE A 10 29.01 -1.79 -15.80
C PHE A 10 28.61 -1.97 -14.34
N LEU A 11 28.23 -0.89 -13.67
CA LEU A 11 27.50 -0.96 -12.40
C LEU A 11 26.11 -1.52 -12.73
N THR A 12 25.90 -2.83 -12.52
CA THR A 12 24.56 -3.40 -12.48
C THR A 12 23.89 -2.90 -11.20
N MET A 13 23.08 -1.86 -11.33
CA MET A 13 22.14 -1.50 -10.28
C MET A 13 21.10 -2.64 -10.22
N ASN A 14 21.25 -3.52 -9.23
CA ASN A 14 20.17 -4.41 -8.83
C ASN A 14 19.07 -3.53 -8.25
N ALA A 15 18.14 -3.07 -9.10
CA ALA A 15 16.89 -2.54 -8.62
C ALA A 15 16.17 -3.70 -7.91
N SER A 16 15.96 -3.58 -6.61
CA SER A 16 15.08 -4.50 -5.89
C SER A 16 13.71 -4.42 -6.55
N ALA A 17 13.15 -5.58 -6.93
CA ALA A 17 11.80 -5.63 -7.49
C ALA A 17 10.83 -4.93 -6.55
N GLY A 18 10.01 -4.03 -7.10
CA GLY A 18 9.00 -3.29 -6.36
C GLY A 18 7.94 -4.24 -5.77
N MET A 19 7.23 -3.81 -4.74
CA MET A 19 6.17 -4.63 -4.11
C MET A 19 5.06 -4.98 -5.11
N SER A 20 4.73 -4.10 -6.05
CA SER A 20 3.75 -4.35 -7.10
C SER A 20 4.18 -5.39 -8.15
N GLU A 21 5.44 -5.77 -8.21
CA GLU A 21 5.94 -6.83 -9.10
C GLU A 21 5.79 -8.24 -8.50
N LYS A 22 5.22 -8.36 -7.29
CA LYS A 22 4.99 -9.62 -6.57
C LYS A 22 3.49 -9.81 -6.27
N PRO A 23 2.64 -10.04 -7.27
CA PRO A 23 1.18 -10.06 -7.09
C PRO A 23 0.71 -11.18 -6.15
N ASP A 24 1.43 -12.29 -6.05
CA ASP A 24 1.17 -13.41 -5.14
C ASP A 24 1.32 -13.07 -3.65
N GLN A 25 1.97 -11.96 -3.33
CA GLN A 25 2.13 -11.46 -1.96
C GLN A 25 1.04 -10.46 -1.55
N TRP A 26 0.10 -10.17 -2.46
CA TRP A 26 -1.03 -9.29 -2.19
C TRP A 26 -2.30 -10.11 -1.90
N TYR A 27 -3.14 -9.62 -0.99
CA TYR A 27 -4.37 -10.28 -0.60
C TYR A 27 -5.46 -9.30 -0.22
N VAL A 28 -6.71 -9.67 -0.50
CA VAL A 28 -7.90 -8.87 -0.21
C VAL A 28 -8.33 -9.08 1.25
N VAL A 29 -8.66 -7.98 1.94
CA VAL A 29 -9.30 -7.97 3.25
C VAL A 29 -10.45 -6.97 3.20
N THR A 30 -11.64 -7.40 3.62
CA THR A 30 -12.82 -6.53 3.72
C THR A 30 -13.43 -6.61 5.11
N ASP A 31 -14.34 -5.69 5.40
CA ASP A 31 -15.09 -5.67 6.65
C ASP A 31 -16.00 -6.90 6.87
N ARG A 32 -16.14 -7.77 5.88
CA ARG A 32 -16.83 -9.07 6.02
C ARG A 32 -16.25 -9.94 7.13
N VAL A 33 -14.96 -9.79 7.45
CA VAL A 33 -14.33 -10.45 8.61
C VAL A 33 -14.93 -10.03 9.95
N MET A 34 -15.73 -8.96 9.97
CA MET A 34 -16.42 -8.41 11.13
C MET A 34 -17.95 -8.37 10.95
N GLY A 35 -18.49 -9.00 9.89
CA GLY A 35 -19.92 -8.99 9.58
C GLY A 35 -20.38 -7.82 8.70
N GLY A 36 -19.47 -7.03 8.15
CA GLY A 36 -19.76 -5.99 7.16
C GLY A 36 -20.15 -6.54 5.79
N SER A 37 -20.52 -5.66 4.88
CA SER A 37 -21.04 -6.00 3.55
C SER A 37 -20.25 -5.40 2.38
N SER A 38 -19.13 -4.74 2.65
CA SER A 38 -18.23 -4.24 1.61
C SER A 38 -17.65 -5.38 0.77
N ASN A 39 -17.36 -5.12 -0.49
CA ASN A 39 -16.70 -6.09 -1.36
C ASN A 39 -15.55 -5.45 -2.14
N LEU A 40 -14.60 -6.29 -2.51
CA LEU A 40 -13.44 -5.92 -3.31
C LEU A 40 -13.03 -7.08 -4.20
N GLU A 41 -12.87 -6.79 -5.48
CA GLU A 41 -12.16 -7.61 -6.45
C GLU A 41 -10.84 -6.91 -6.80
N ALA A 42 -9.81 -7.69 -6.99
CA ALA A 42 -8.49 -7.20 -7.36
C ALA A 42 -7.96 -8.00 -8.54
N ASP A 43 -7.65 -7.30 -9.62
CA ASP A 43 -6.99 -7.83 -10.80
C ASP A 43 -5.55 -7.32 -10.87
N TYR A 44 -4.70 -8.06 -11.55
CA TYR A 44 -3.31 -7.69 -11.78
C TYR A 44 -2.93 -7.91 -13.23
N ASP A 45 -2.39 -6.88 -13.86
CA ASP A 45 -1.87 -6.94 -15.23
C ASP A 45 -0.61 -6.06 -15.34
N ASP A 46 0.48 -6.67 -15.79
CA ASP A 46 1.77 -6.04 -16.11
C ASP A 46 2.20 -4.96 -15.08
N GLY A 47 2.35 -5.34 -13.81
CA GLY A 47 2.79 -4.47 -12.72
C GLY A 47 1.72 -3.55 -12.14
N THR A 48 0.51 -3.55 -12.69
CA THR A 48 -0.62 -2.71 -12.28
C THR A 48 -1.69 -3.54 -11.57
N PHE A 49 -2.07 -3.12 -10.38
CA PHE A 49 -3.26 -3.62 -9.70
C PHE A 49 -4.47 -2.77 -10.05
N LYS A 50 -5.61 -3.43 -10.24
CA LYS A 50 -6.92 -2.81 -10.33
C LYS A 50 -7.80 -3.29 -9.19
N MET A 51 -8.35 -2.36 -8.42
CA MET A 51 -9.31 -2.59 -7.35
C MET A 51 -10.69 -2.13 -7.81
N THR A 52 -11.68 -3.02 -7.77
CA THR A 52 -13.07 -2.71 -8.06
C THR A 52 -13.98 -3.28 -6.99
N GLY A 53 -15.04 -2.56 -6.65
CA GLY A 53 -15.99 -2.99 -5.62
C GLY A 53 -16.72 -1.83 -4.98
N ASN A 54 -17.11 -2.01 -3.73
CA ASN A 54 -17.76 -0.94 -2.98
C ASN A 54 -17.47 -1.02 -1.48
N VAL A 55 -17.35 0.14 -0.86
CA VAL A 55 -17.35 0.28 0.59
C VAL A 55 -18.76 0.56 1.06
N VAL A 56 -19.22 -0.20 2.05
CA VAL A 56 -20.51 0.01 2.74
C VAL A 56 -20.19 0.34 4.19
N LYS A 57 -20.46 1.59 4.60
CA LYS A 57 -20.10 2.09 5.93
C LYS A 57 -20.75 1.33 7.08
N LYS A 58 -21.97 0.81 6.87
CA LYS A 58 -22.70 0.07 7.90
C LYS A 58 -21.94 -1.19 8.31
N ASP A 59 -21.77 -1.36 9.61
CA ASP A 59 -21.15 -2.55 10.24
C ASP A 59 -19.64 -2.77 9.92
N GLY A 60 -18.95 -1.71 9.47
CA GLY A 60 -17.51 -1.80 9.21
C GLY A 60 -17.00 -0.68 8.32
N GLY A 61 -17.22 -0.83 7.02
CA GLY A 61 -16.91 0.19 6.02
C GLY A 61 -15.45 0.23 5.59
N PHE A 62 -14.86 -0.93 5.22
CA PHE A 62 -13.55 -0.93 4.59
C PHE A 62 -13.34 -2.07 3.59
N VAL A 63 -12.49 -1.78 2.62
CA VAL A 63 -11.84 -2.74 1.74
C VAL A 63 -10.35 -2.44 1.70
N ARG A 64 -9.51 -3.47 1.62
CA ARG A 64 -8.04 -3.36 1.56
C ARG A 64 -7.47 -4.36 0.57
N LEU A 65 -6.55 -3.91 -0.27
CA LEU A 65 -5.61 -4.77 -0.94
C LEU A 65 -4.27 -4.64 -0.21
N ALA A 66 -3.86 -5.69 0.49
CA ALA A 66 -2.78 -5.68 1.46
C ALA A 66 -1.58 -6.49 0.96
N HIS A 67 -0.40 -5.96 1.20
CA HIS A 67 0.88 -6.62 0.93
C HIS A 67 1.64 -6.85 2.24
N ARG A 68 2.22 -8.04 2.38
CA ARG A 68 3.10 -8.37 3.51
C ARG A 68 4.55 -8.37 3.05
N PRO A 69 5.30 -7.29 3.28
CA PRO A 69 6.71 -7.24 2.94
C PRO A 69 7.51 -8.23 3.80
N GLU A 70 8.54 -8.84 3.23
CA GLU A 70 9.45 -9.73 3.96
C GLU A 70 10.22 -8.94 5.03
N GLU A 71 10.81 -7.82 4.62
CA GLU A 71 11.56 -6.92 5.49
C GLU A 71 11.46 -5.47 5.01
N ILE A 72 11.37 -4.54 5.95
CA ILE A 72 11.47 -3.10 5.68
C ILE A 72 12.69 -2.56 6.44
N SER A 73 13.54 -1.82 5.75
CA SER A 73 14.70 -1.18 6.33
C SER A 73 14.30 -0.26 7.50
N LYS A 74 15.05 -0.29 8.59
CA LYS A 74 14.89 0.65 9.71
C LYS A 74 15.08 2.12 9.31
N ASN A 75 15.77 2.36 8.19
CA ASN A 75 16.05 3.70 7.66
C ASN A 75 15.01 4.15 6.62
N ALA A 76 14.02 3.31 6.30
CA ALA A 76 12.94 3.68 5.39
C ALA A 76 12.16 4.87 5.95
N LYS A 77 11.78 5.80 5.08
CA LYS A 77 11.15 7.08 5.46
C LYS A 77 9.68 7.15 5.08
N GLY A 78 9.24 6.36 4.12
CA GLY A 78 7.88 6.43 3.62
C GLY A 78 7.57 5.40 2.54
N ILE A 79 6.42 5.58 1.91
CA ILE A 79 5.89 4.75 0.83
C ILE A 79 5.64 5.64 -0.38
N LYS A 80 6.04 5.17 -1.55
CA LYS A 80 5.76 5.82 -2.82
C LYS A 80 5.08 4.86 -3.79
N PHE A 81 4.19 5.36 -4.59
CA PHE A 81 3.45 4.61 -5.59
C PHE A 81 2.83 5.55 -6.62
N LYS A 82 2.30 4.98 -7.71
CA LYS A 82 1.46 5.71 -8.66
C LYS A 82 0.05 5.17 -8.57
N ALA A 83 -0.94 6.05 -8.71
CA ALA A 83 -2.35 5.66 -8.73
C ALA A 83 -3.18 6.59 -9.62
N ARG A 84 -4.33 6.07 -10.09
CA ARG A 84 -5.41 6.81 -10.73
C ARG A 84 -6.75 6.14 -10.38
N GLY A 85 -7.85 6.85 -10.51
CA GLY A 85 -9.15 6.26 -10.20
C GLY A 85 -10.33 7.21 -10.42
N ASN A 86 -11.38 6.99 -9.67
CA ASN A 86 -12.71 7.57 -9.83
C ASN A 86 -12.92 8.90 -9.08
N ASN A 87 -11.90 9.73 -8.92
CA ASN A 87 -11.93 11.02 -8.21
C ASN A 87 -12.37 10.89 -6.73
N GLU A 88 -11.91 9.82 -6.07
CA GLU A 88 -12.21 9.50 -4.69
C GLU A 88 -10.99 9.63 -3.79
N THR A 89 -11.23 9.74 -2.49
CA THR A 89 -10.19 9.66 -1.46
C THR A 89 -10.02 8.22 -1.03
N TYR A 90 -8.78 7.73 -1.08
CA TYR A 90 -8.35 6.45 -0.58
C TYR A 90 -7.36 6.62 0.56
N GLU A 91 -6.99 5.53 1.19
CA GLU A 91 -6.03 5.53 2.30
C GLU A 91 -4.91 4.50 2.06
N VAL A 92 -3.72 4.81 2.58
CA VAL A 92 -2.69 3.80 2.84
C VAL A 92 -2.81 3.39 4.30
N HIS A 93 -2.98 2.10 4.56
CA HIS A 93 -3.01 1.55 5.91
C HIS A 93 -1.75 0.77 6.22
N LEU A 94 -1.21 0.96 7.43
CA LEU A 94 -0.09 0.19 7.97
C LEU A 94 -0.55 -0.57 9.20
N THR A 95 -0.33 -1.88 9.21
CA THR A 95 -0.47 -2.68 10.43
C THR A 95 0.90 -3.01 11.00
N LEU A 96 1.01 -3.17 12.31
CA LEU A 96 2.27 -3.40 12.99
C LEU A 96 2.38 -4.82 13.54
N LYS A 97 3.60 -5.37 13.51
CA LYS A 97 3.95 -6.63 14.18
C LYS A 97 3.68 -6.53 15.68
N GLY A 98 3.10 -7.59 16.26
CA GLY A 98 2.81 -7.63 17.71
C GLY A 98 1.52 -6.93 18.13
N VAL A 99 0.87 -6.15 17.26
CA VAL A 99 -0.47 -5.61 17.51
C VAL A 99 -1.49 -6.67 17.12
N LYS A 100 -2.05 -7.37 18.12
CA LYS A 100 -2.88 -8.55 17.88
C LYS A 100 -4.34 -8.25 17.59
N MET A 101 -4.88 -7.16 18.08
CA MET A 101 -6.30 -6.82 17.95
C MET A 101 -6.56 -5.38 18.40
N PRO A 102 -7.60 -4.76 17.95
CA PRO A 102 -8.57 -5.20 16.95
C PRO A 102 -8.10 -4.92 15.52
N PRO A 103 -8.75 -5.46 14.46
CA PRO A 103 -8.38 -5.21 13.07
C PRO A 103 -8.44 -3.73 12.65
N TRP A 104 -9.05 -2.87 13.45
CA TRP A 104 -9.08 -1.41 13.31
C TRP A 104 -7.91 -0.68 14.01
N SER A 105 -6.97 -1.40 14.64
CA SER A 105 -5.72 -0.79 15.15
C SER A 105 -4.68 -0.75 14.03
N TYR A 106 -4.61 0.36 13.33
CA TYR A 106 -3.72 0.59 12.20
C TYR A 106 -3.30 2.06 12.14
N LEU A 107 -2.29 2.36 11.34
CA LEU A 107 -1.95 3.72 10.98
C LEU A 107 -2.49 3.99 9.58
N SER A 108 -2.97 5.21 9.32
CA SER A 108 -3.46 5.60 8.00
C SER A 108 -2.99 6.97 7.57
N SER A 109 -2.89 7.14 6.27
CA SER A 109 -2.74 8.42 5.58
C SER A 109 -3.60 8.43 4.34
N THR A 110 -4.26 9.54 4.05
CA THR A 110 -5.16 9.69 2.88
C THR A 110 -4.41 10.14 1.65
N PHE A 111 -4.95 9.82 0.46
CA PHE A 111 -4.56 10.37 -0.83
C PHE A 111 -5.76 10.47 -1.76
N ASP A 112 -5.81 11.54 -2.54
CA ASP A 112 -6.89 11.82 -3.49
C ASP A 112 -6.43 11.45 -4.89
N VAL A 113 -7.21 10.65 -5.62
CA VAL A 113 -6.92 10.28 -6.99
C VAL A 113 -7.81 11.02 -7.99
N SER A 114 -7.28 11.22 -9.20
CA SER A 114 -8.05 11.59 -10.37
C SER A 114 -8.03 10.46 -11.40
N ASP A 115 -8.63 10.64 -12.55
CA ASP A 115 -8.58 9.73 -13.68
C ASP A 115 -7.19 9.68 -14.38
N GLU A 116 -6.30 10.59 -14.03
CA GLU A 116 -4.92 10.66 -14.50
C GLU A 116 -3.95 9.98 -13.54
N TRP A 117 -2.89 9.34 -14.07
CA TRP A 117 -1.82 8.79 -13.25
C TRP A 117 -1.09 9.88 -12.47
N GLN A 118 -1.07 9.74 -11.14
CA GLN A 118 -0.38 10.62 -10.21
C GLN A 118 0.63 9.83 -9.39
N GLU A 119 1.75 10.46 -9.04
CA GLU A 119 2.73 9.90 -8.12
C GLU A 119 2.43 10.40 -6.70
N PHE A 120 2.43 9.46 -5.75
CA PHE A 120 2.24 9.73 -4.32
C PHE A 120 3.49 9.33 -3.57
N GLU A 121 3.95 10.21 -2.69
CA GLU A 121 5.02 9.97 -1.75
C GLU A 121 4.52 10.35 -0.35
N ILE A 122 4.36 9.35 0.52
CA ILE A 122 3.77 9.52 1.86
C ILE A 122 4.83 9.13 2.89
N SER A 123 5.36 10.13 3.60
CA SER A 123 6.32 9.92 4.68
C SER A 123 5.65 9.26 5.89
N PHE A 124 6.38 8.43 6.63
CA PHE A 124 5.82 7.71 7.77
C PHE A 124 5.33 8.61 8.92
N ASP A 125 5.83 9.83 9.04
CA ASP A 125 5.37 10.83 10.00
C ASP A 125 3.99 11.45 9.68
N GLN A 126 3.51 11.27 8.43
CA GLN A 126 2.17 11.70 8.01
C GLN A 126 1.07 10.70 8.43
N PHE A 127 1.44 9.50 8.88
CA PHE A 127 0.47 8.49 9.28
C PHE A 127 -0.09 8.76 10.68
N GLN A 128 -1.41 8.70 10.78
CA GLN A 128 -2.15 8.86 12.02
C GLN A 128 -2.54 7.51 12.61
N LYS A 129 -2.54 7.41 13.93
CA LYS A 129 -2.97 6.20 14.65
C LYS A 129 -4.49 6.12 14.69
N ASN A 130 -5.00 4.93 14.37
CA ASN A 130 -6.40 4.60 14.50
C ASN A 130 -6.59 3.48 15.54
N GLY A 131 -7.71 3.51 16.25
CA GLY A 131 -8.01 2.56 17.32
C GLY A 131 -7.10 2.74 18.54
N TYR A 132 -6.99 1.69 19.34
CA TYR A 132 -6.21 1.69 20.59
C TYR A 132 -4.73 1.35 20.37
N MET A 133 -4.09 1.97 19.38
CA MET A 133 -2.70 1.66 19.07
C MET A 133 -1.75 2.39 20.04
N MET A 134 -1.19 1.66 20.98
CA MET A 134 -0.15 2.17 21.89
C MET A 134 1.28 2.04 21.30
N ALA A 135 1.47 1.12 20.34
CA ALA A 135 2.77 0.89 19.75
C ALA A 135 3.30 2.12 18.99
N SER A 136 4.60 2.39 19.12
CA SER A 136 5.27 3.38 18.30
C SER A 136 5.52 2.82 16.90
N MET A 137 5.27 3.66 15.89
CA MET A 137 5.61 3.31 14.52
C MET A 137 7.13 3.24 14.36
N LYS A 138 7.61 2.10 13.89
CA LYS A 138 9.00 1.88 13.44
C LYS A 138 8.93 1.14 12.12
N PRO A 139 9.66 1.55 11.07
CA PRO A 139 9.55 0.94 9.74
C PRO A 139 9.70 -0.57 9.75
N GLN A 140 10.68 -1.11 10.46
CA GLN A 140 10.94 -2.57 10.55
C GLN A 140 9.83 -3.35 11.27
N ASN A 141 8.93 -2.65 11.98
CA ASN A 141 7.78 -3.26 12.68
C ASN A 141 6.51 -3.27 11.82
N ILE A 142 6.53 -2.68 10.63
CA ILE A 142 5.40 -2.77 9.70
C ILE A 142 5.21 -4.24 9.34
N ARG A 143 3.98 -4.73 9.49
CA ARG A 143 3.57 -6.08 9.12
C ARG A 143 2.95 -6.10 7.74
N ASP A 144 1.98 -5.22 7.49
CA ASP A 144 1.30 -5.12 6.21
C ASP A 144 1.20 -3.64 5.78
N ILE A 145 1.31 -3.41 4.48
CA ILE A 145 1.03 -2.16 3.80
C ILE A 145 -0.20 -2.41 2.92
N SER A 146 -1.21 -1.57 3.01
CA SER A 146 -2.44 -1.75 2.25
C SER A 146 -2.86 -0.47 1.55
N ILE A 147 -3.41 -0.62 0.34
CA ILE A 147 -4.22 0.40 -0.31
C ILE A 147 -5.67 0.13 0.06
N ALA A 148 -6.40 1.12 0.52
CA ALA A 148 -7.69 0.95 1.18
C ALA A 148 -8.74 1.96 0.75
N GLY A 149 -10.00 1.49 0.66
CA GLY A 149 -11.20 2.31 0.73
C GLY A 149 -11.80 2.22 2.13
N TYR A 150 -12.20 3.34 2.74
CA TYR A 150 -12.58 3.36 4.14
C TYR A 150 -13.64 4.42 4.52
N GLY A 151 -14.49 4.05 5.47
CA GLY A 151 -15.21 4.97 6.37
C GLY A 151 -16.46 5.66 5.81
N ARG A 152 -16.81 5.46 4.55
CA ARG A 152 -18.00 6.01 3.90
C ARG A 152 -18.54 5.08 2.82
N ASP A 153 -19.75 5.29 2.36
CA ASP A 153 -20.31 4.56 1.23
C ASP A 153 -19.76 5.14 -0.07
N PHE A 154 -19.08 4.33 -0.89
CA PHE A 154 -18.63 4.70 -2.23
C PHE A 154 -18.22 3.50 -3.07
N ASP A 155 -18.24 3.67 -4.39
CA ASP A 155 -17.74 2.67 -5.32
C ASP A 155 -16.22 2.78 -5.45
N VAL A 156 -15.55 1.65 -5.38
CA VAL A 156 -14.10 1.55 -5.54
C VAL A 156 -13.80 1.28 -7.01
N ASP A 157 -13.00 2.15 -7.62
CA ASP A 157 -12.40 1.96 -8.93
C ASP A 157 -11.03 2.66 -8.94
N LEU A 158 -10.00 1.89 -8.62
CA LEU A 158 -8.64 2.36 -8.41
C LEU A 158 -7.63 1.47 -9.12
N GLU A 159 -6.74 2.08 -9.85
CA GLU A 159 -5.53 1.42 -10.34
C GLU A 159 -4.30 1.98 -9.63
N PHE A 160 -3.35 1.10 -9.26
CA PHE A 160 -2.09 1.52 -8.68
C PHE A 160 -0.94 0.61 -9.10
N LYS A 161 0.29 1.15 -9.09
CA LYS A 161 1.53 0.46 -9.44
C LYS A 161 2.76 1.10 -8.80
N ASP A 162 3.93 0.52 -9.03
CA ASP A 162 5.24 1.03 -8.60
C ASP A 162 5.31 1.23 -7.07
N VAL A 163 4.63 0.37 -6.28
CA VAL A 163 4.62 0.47 -4.82
C VAL A 163 5.98 0.11 -4.25
N ASN A 164 6.61 1.05 -3.56
CA ASN A 164 7.92 0.90 -2.96
C ASN A 164 8.02 1.65 -1.63
N VAL A 165 8.92 1.21 -0.76
CA VAL A 165 9.41 2.01 0.37
C VAL A 165 10.67 2.79 -0.04
N PHE A 166 10.86 3.99 0.52
CA PHE A 166 12.04 4.83 0.25
C PHE A 166 12.70 5.31 1.54
#